data_9009a0b75a237880edcf5b3d87ac9f05
#
_entry.id   9009a0b75a237880edcf5b3d87ac9f05
#
_cell.length_a   1.000
_cell.length_b   1.000
_cell.length_c   1.000
_cell.angle_alpha   90.00
_cell.angle_beta   90.00
_cell.angle_gamma   90.00
#
_symmetry.space_group_name_H-M   'P 1'
#
loop_
_entity.id
_entity.type
_entity.pdbx_description
1 polymer ?
#
loop_
_entity_poly.entity_id
_entity_poly.type
_entity_poly.pdbx_seq_one_letter_code
_entity_poly.pdbx_strand_id
1 'polypeptide(L)'
;MEIRYEAVISACHVENGLIRRIHWTDPAGEHCAEAACFIDATGDAQLCELAGTRLASGRPSDGQFQPFTNSMLLTKNRNMEIRNFDAGRIDQYREPEYSQTMLETTLVHLCDDFSSRRGLIAPSELPGVREGKYLLPENPYTLEEFFRTHGACEEPIFHAYTNIDTHANDIALESDLFGEWMINCSMWGFNLGFPVPRRVLSASGAGVKNLLAAGRHLAVDHDLGHALRMNALMGALGEVAGTIAALAAQTNVLPDDVPYADFADTLPLAPETMKENGRIRNADPETIREELDSDHPGVAQWSARETIPAETLVRWMNEAPEGSRLRRHAALALALKRNSAGIGELCKMVRERDPYTPSNSRKYNHRRGYAALFSLGLLAEPETLPLFRDVLLSDEPENAYEYQTHAIAALIKLGSRHAELRTEIAEILRKRAEDPGWKIESRLKGTESDFKRMDPVFRVRIAAVLKSWGEEHRIAEAMAEMKLDAYERFLKERWA
;
A
#
# COMPACT_ATOMS: atom_id res chain seq x y z
N MET A 1 24.50 -29.26 2.67
CA MET A 1 23.18 -28.65 2.97
C MET A 1 22.21 -29.76 3.31
N GLU A 2 21.54 -29.68 4.44
CA GLU A 2 20.46 -30.58 4.86
C GLU A 2 19.12 -29.91 4.60
N ILE A 3 18.15 -30.61 4.02
CA ILE A 3 16.80 -30.12 3.75
C ILE A 3 15.81 -31.02 4.47
N ARG A 4 14.88 -30.42 5.22
CA ARG A 4 13.77 -31.10 5.88
C ARG A 4 12.46 -30.62 5.24
N TYR A 5 11.71 -31.59 4.71
CA TYR A 5 10.38 -31.34 4.13
C TYR A 5 9.29 -31.58 5.17
N GLU A 6 8.13 -30.96 4.95
CA GLU A 6 6.95 -31.07 5.82
C GLU A 6 7.26 -30.71 7.29
N ALA A 7 8.25 -29.82 7.49
CA ALA A 7 8.70 -29.37 8.79
C ALA A 7 7.96 -28.09 9.21
N VAL A 8 7.38 -28.11 10.41
CA VAL A 8 6.67 -26.99 11.01
C VAL A 8 7.41 -26.55 12.27
N ILE A 9 7.85 -25.29 12.28
CA ILE A 9 8.52 -24.70 13.46
C ILE A 9 7.48 -24.61 14.59
N SER A 10 7.78 -25.22 15.74
CA SER A 10 6.87 -25.34 16.87
C SER A 10 7.25 -24.47 18.07
N ALA A 11 8.55 -24.18 18.25
CA ALA A 11 9.01 -23.33 19.34
C ALA A 11 10.38 -22.71 19.07
N CYS A 12 10.68 -21.63 19.79
CA CYS A 12 11.95 -20.94 19.76
C CYS A 12 12.38 -20.58 21.18
N HIS A 13 13.61 -20.88 21.56
CA HIS A 13 14.19 -20.53 22.84
C HIS A 13 15.14 -19.34 22.67
N VAL A 14 14.83 -18.22 23.33
CA VAL A 14 15.59 -16.99 23.25
C VAL A 14 16.14 -16.62 24.64
N GLU A 15 17.43 -16.31 24.69
CA GLU A 15 18.11 -15.79 25.88
C GLU A 15 18.95 -14.56 25.54
N ASN A 16 18.78 -13.49 26.31
CA ASN A 16 19.53 -12.23 26.14
C ASN A 16 19.45 -11.65 24.70
N GLY A 17 18.29 -11.80 24.05
CA GLY A 17 18.08 -11.34 22.68
C GLY A 17 18.75 -12.19 21.61
N LEU A 18 19.10 -13.44 21.93
CA LEU A 18 19.69 -14.41 21.00
C LEU A 18 18.84 -15.68 20.96
N ILE A 19 18.50 -16.14 19.77
CA ILE A 19 17.96 -17.48 19.58
C ILE A 19 19.06 -18.46 19.94
N ARG A 20 18.79 -19.36 20.89
CA ARG A 20 19.70 -20.45 21.27
C ARG A 20 19.32 -21.73 20.56
N ARG A 21 18.02 -21.98 20.43
CA ARG A 21 17.49 -23.22 19.85
C ARG A 21 16.13 -23.00 19.21
N ILE A 22 15.91 -23.66 18.08
CA ILE A 22 14.58 -23.79 17.46
C ILE A 22 14.12 -25.24 17.58
N HIS A 23 12.81 -25.46 17.63
CA HIS A 23 12.16 -26.75 17.59
C HIS A 23 11.23 -26.83 16.40
N TRP A 24 11.14 -27.97 15.77
CA TRP A 24 10.18 -28.24 14.71
C TRP A 24 9.71 -29.69 14.78
N THR A 25 8.58 -29.96 14.14
CA THR A 25 8.04 -31.30 13.91
C THR A 25 8.01 -31.57 12.42
N ASP A 26 8.34 -32.79 12.04
CA ASP A 26 8.19 -33.33 10.69
C ASP A 26 7.59 -34.76 10.79
N PRO A 27 7.30 -35.47 9.69
CA PRO A 27 6.80 -36.84 9.74
C PRO A 27 7.64 -37.83 10.54
N ALA A 28 8.92 -37.53 10.79
CA ALA A 28 9.80 -38.36 11.58
C ALA A 28 9.74 -38.08 13.10
N GLY A 29 9.07 -36.99 13.50
CA GLY A 29 8.87 -36.62 14.91
C GLY A 29 9.36 -35.22 15.26
N GLU A 30 9.67 -35.00 16.54
CA GLU A 30 10.17 -33.74 17.07
C GLU A 30 11.69 -33.62 16.93
N HIS A 31 12.13 -32.45 16.54
CA HIS A 31 13.54 -32.13 16.33
C HIS A 31 13.91 -30.79 16.94
N CYS A 32 15.20 -30.57 17.15
CA CYS A 32 15.72 -29.26 17.52
C CYS A 32 17.08 -28.99 16.88
N ALA A 33 17.42 -27.70 16.74
CA ALA A 33 18.75 -27.29 16.29
C ALA A 33 19.19 -26.00 17.00
N GLU A 34 20.52 -25.89 17.15
CA GLU A 34 21.23 -24.70 17.59
C GLU A 34 22.06 -24.17 16.43
N ALA A 35 22.15 -22.85 16.29
CA ALA A 35 22.92 -22.20 15.25
C ALA A 35 23.46 -20.84 15.74
N ALA A 36 24.51 -20.35 15.10
CA ALA A 36 25.03 -19.01 15.35
C ALA A 36 24.10 -17.92 14.81
N CYS A 37 23.47 -18.17 13.66
CA CYS A 37 22.56 -17.26 13.00
C CYS A 37 21.33 -18.01 12.44
N PHE A 38 20.19 -17.34 12.43
CA PHE A 38 18.93 -17.84 11.90
C PHE A 38 18.41 -16.92 10.80
N ILE A 39 17.72 -17.49 9.82
CA ILE A 39 17.04 -16.73 8.77
C ILE A 39 15.58 -17.17 8.77
N ASP A 40 14.69 -16.22 9.02
CA ASP A 40 13.25 -16.43 8.82
C ASP A 40 12.91 -16.18 7.34
N ALA A 41 12.52 -17.23 6.65
CA ALA A 41 12.01 -17.17 5.27
C ALA A 41 10.59 -17.73 5.17
N THR A 42 9.83 -17.74 6.27
CA THR A 42 8.48 -18.31 6.34
C THR A 42 7.45 -17.49 5.59
N GLY A 43 7.78 -16.26 5.21
CA GLY A 43 6.90 -15.33 4.48
C GLY A 43 5.96 -14.53 5.37
N ASP A 44 5.62 -15.04 6.56
CA ASP A 44 4.69 -14.42 7.51
C ASP A 44 5.29 -14.21 8.91
N ALA A 45 6.63 -14.12 8.98
CA ALA A 45 7.38 -13.85 10.21
C ALA A 45 7.16 -14.90 11.32
N GLN A 46 6.94 -16.17 10.99
CA GLN A 46 6.62 -17.20 11.97
C GLN A 46 7.75 -17.42 12.98
N LEU A 47 9.01 -17.50 12.53
CA LEU A 47 10.14 -17.62 13.44
C LEU A 47 10.37 -16.33 14.24
N CYS A 48 10.20 -15.18 13.60
CA CYS A 48 10.25 -13.88 14.26
C CYS A 48 9.22 -13.79 15.40
N GLU A 49 7.99 -14.25 15.17
CA GLU A 49 6.91 -14.26 16.16
C GLU A 49 7.25 -15.21 17.33
N LEU A 50 7.67 -16.45 17.04
CA LEU A 50 8.08 -17.41 18.06
C LEU A 50 9.28 -16.93 18.87
N ALA A 51 10.17 -16.14 18.26
CA ALA A 51 11.31 -15.52 18.92
C ALA A 51 10.94 -14.26 19.74
N GLY A 52 9.69 -13.82 19.71
CA GLY A 52 9.21 -12.67 20.46
C GLY A 52 9.68 -11.32 19.92
N THR A 53 9.98 -11.22 18.61
CA THR A 53 10.30 -9.93 18.00
C THR A 53 9.10 -8.99 17.97
N ARG A 54 9.35 -7.68 17.92
CA ARG A 54 8.28 -6.72 17.67
C ARG A 54 7.81 -6.80 16.22
N LEU A 55 6.53 -7.02 16.03
CA LEU A 55 5.88 -7.15 14.72
C LEU A 55 4.73 -6.15 14.60
N ALA A 56 4.44 -5.76 13.37
CA ALA A 56 3.23 -5.05 12.98
C ALA A 56 2.53 -5.81 11.86
N SER A 57 1.30 -5.42 11.54
CA SER A 57 0.53 -5.98 10.44
C SER A 57 -0.50 -5.00 9.92
N GLY A 58 -0.73 -5.00 8.61
CA GLY A 58 -1.67 -4.11 7.96
C GLY A 58 -1.28 -2.64 8.04
N ARG A 59 -2.10 -1.77 7.45
CA ARG A 59 -1.80 -0.34 7.46
C ARG A 59 -2.08 0.28 8.84
N PRO A 60 -1.26 1.25 9.27
CA PRO A 60 -1.34 1.80 10.63
C PRO A 60 -2.69 2.45 10.98
N SER A 61 -3.41 2.99 9.98
CA SER A 61 -4.63 3.77 10.22
C SER A 61 -5.82 2.92 10.67
N ASP A 62 -5.92 1.64 10.24
CA ASP A 62 -7.06 0.76 10.52
C ASP A 62 -6.71 -0.73 10.61
N GLY A 63 -5.43 -1.09 10.44
CA GLY A 63 -4.98 -2.48 10.49
C GLY A 63 -5.35 -3.30 9.24
N GLN A 64 -5.76 -2.65 8.16
CA GLN A 64 -6.20 -3.33 6.96
C GLN A 64 -5.01 -3.87 6.15
N PHE A 65 -5.07 -5.16 5.80
CA PHE A 65 -4.10 -5.81 4.92
C PHE A 65 -4.32 -5.43 3.45
N GLN A 66 -3.30 -5.64 2.62
CA GLN A 66 -3.47 -5.61 1.18
C GLN A 66 -4.43 -6.71 0.71
N PRO A 67 -5.21 -6.47 -0.37
CA PRO A 67 -6.03 -7.51 -0.98
C PRO A 67 -5.18 -8.71 -1.39
N PHE A 68 -5.66 -9.92 -1.16
CA PHE A 68 -5.00 -11.13 -1.63
C PHE A 68 -5.41 -11.47 -3.07
N THR A 69 -4.58 -12.22 -3.77
CA THR A 69 -4.91 -12.79 -5.08
C THR A 69 -5.48 -14.18 -4.92
N ASN A 70 -6.57 -14.46 -5.60
CA ASN A 70 -6.94 -15.82 -5.95
C ASN A 70 -6.63 -16.09 -7.44
N SER A 71 -6.32 -17.32 -7.78
CA SER A 71 -5.95 -17.71 -9.13
C SER A 71 -6.67 -18.97 -9.55
N MET A 72 -6.91 -19.10 -10.83
CA MET A 72 -7.46 -20.33 -11.39
C MET A 72 -6.84 -20.66 -12.73
N LEU A 73 -6.74 -21.94 -13.02
CA LEU A 73 -6.35 -22.46 -14.32
C LEU A 73 -7.62 -22.78 -15.11
N LEU A 74 -7.74 -22.18 -16.26
CA LEU A 74 -8.91 -22.28 -17.15
C LEU A 74 -8.50 -22.78 -18.53
N THR A 75 -9.46 -23.39 -19.25
CA THR A 75 -9.36 -23.54 -20.72
C THR A 75 -10.10 -22.40 -21.40
N LYS A 76 -9.49 -21.83 -22.43
CA LYS A 76 -10.11 -20.85 -23.32
C LYS A 76 -9.73 -21.16 -24.76
N ASN A 77 -10.73 -21.46 -25.61
CA ASN A 77 -10.49 -21.74 -27.02
C ASN A 77 -9.40 -22.81 -27.26
N ARG A 78 -9.38 -23.89 -26.47
CA ARG A 78 -8.40 -24.99 -26.47
C ARG A 78 -7.01 -24.64 -25.94
N ASN A 79 -6.79 -23.42 -25.44
CA ASN A 79 -5.55 -23.02 -24.75
C ASN A 79 -5.77 -23.04 -23.23
N MET A 80 -4.70 -23.22 -22.48
CA MET A 80 -4.70 -23.00 -21.03
C MET A 80 -4.46 -21.53 -20.75
N GLU A 81 -5.20 -20.98 -19.81
CA GLU A 81 -5.09 -19.59 -19.33
C GLU A 81 -5.05 -19.60 -17.80
N ILE A 82 -4.08 -18.91 -17.21
CA ILE A 82 -4.10 -18.60 -15.78
C ILE A 82 -4.80 -17.26 -15.61
N ARG A 83 -5.84 -17.24 -14.79
CA ARG A 83 -6.53 -16.02 -14.43
C ARG A 83 -6.27 -15.69 -12.97
N ASN A 84 -5.79 -14.48 -12.73
CA ASN A 84 -5.59 -13.91 -11.42
C ASN A 84 -6.60 -12.78 -11.19
N PHE A 85 -7.12 -12.67 -9.98
CA PHE A 85 -7.99 -11.57 -9.58
C PHE A 85 -7.77 -11.21 -8.12
N ASP A 86 -8.04 -9.97 -7.77
CA ASP A 86 -8.04 -9.50 -6.39
C ASP A 86 -9.31 -10.00 -5.72
N ALA A 87 -9.13 -10.89 -4.74
CA ALA A 87 -10.21 -11.65 -4.12
C ALA A 87 -10.71 -11.05 -2.81
N GLY A 88 -10.28 -9.87 -2.48
CA GLY A 88 -10.66 -9.19 -1.24
C GLY A 88 -9.56 -9.18 -0.22
N ARG A 89 -9.93 -8.90 1.02
CA ARG A 89 -9.02 -8.85 2.15
C ARG A 89 -9.34 -10.00 3.08
N ILE A 90 -8.29 -10.57 3.67
CA ILE A 90 -8.39 -11.69 4.57
C ILE A 90 -7.41 -11.49 5.72
N ASP A 91 -7.86 -11.75 6.92
CA ASP A 91 -6.97 -12.02 8.04
C ASP A 91 -6.59 -13.50 7.99
N GLN A 92 -5.43 -13.81 7.43
CA GLN A 92 -4.95 -15.19 7.26
C GLN A 92 -4.67 -15.92 8.58
N TYR A 93 -4.65 -15.21 9.70
CA TYR A 93 -4.43 -15.77 11.02
C TYR A 93 -5.72 -16.18 11.73
N ARG A 94 -6.88 -15.98 11.09
CA ARG A 94 -8.20 -16.30 11.62
C ARG A 94 -8.85 -17.46 10.87
N GLU A 95 -8.62 -18.68 11.36
CA GLU A 95 -9.41 -19.85 11.00
C GLU A 95 -10.75 -19.82 11.78
N PRO A 96 -11.91 -20.17 11.24
CA PRO A 96 -12.16 -20.76 9.90
C PRO A 96 -12.47 -19.73 8.80
N GLU A 97 -12.35 -18.44 9.04
CA GLU A 97 -12.70 -17.37 8.10
C GLU A 97 -11.88 -17.44 6.81
N TYR A 98 -10.63 -17.89 6.93
CA TYR A 98 -9.74 -18.13 5.80
C TYR A 98 -10.34 -19.11 4.78
N SER A 99 -10.74 -20.30 5.22
CA SER A 99 -11.30 -21.34 4.35
C SER A 99 -12.62 -20.91 3.73
N GLN A 100 -13.47 -20.23 4.51
CA GLN A 100 -14.73 -19.70 4.00
C GLN A 100 -14.51 -18.61 2.95
N THR A 101 -13.58 -17.69 3.19
CA THR A 101 -13.26 -16.63 2.23
C THR A 101 -12.69 -17.19 0.93
N MET A 102 -11.84 -18.20 1.00
CA MET A 102 -11.32 -18.89 -0.18
C MET A 102 -12.44 -19.52 -1.01
N LEU A 103 -13.38 -20.18 -0.37
CA LEU A 103 -14.53 -20.79 -1.02
C LEU A 103 -15.45 -19.73 -1.66
N GLU A 104 -15.83 -18.71 -0.91
CA GLU A 104 -16.75 -17.66 -1.38
C GLU A 104 -16.16 -16.89 -2.58
N THR A 105 -14.91 -16.48 -2.51
CA THR A 105 -14.25 -15.75 -3.59
C THR A 105 -14.06 -16.60 -4.84
N THR A 106 -13.73 -17.88 -4.68
CA THR A 106 -13.63 -18.82 -5.78
C THR A 106 -14.98 -18.99 -6.47
N LEU A 107 -16.07 -19.18 -5.72
CA LEU A 107 -17.40 -19.37 -6.28
C LEU A 107 -17.92 -18.13 -7.01
N VAL A 108 -17.74 -16.92 -6.45
CA VAL A 108 -18.20 -15.67 -7.09
C VAL A 108 -17.54 -15.50 -8.45
N HIS A 109 -16.22 -15.62 -8.52
CA HIS A 109 -15.49 -15.43 -9.78
C HIS A 109 -15.65 -16.60 -10.76
N LEU A 110 -15.89 -17.79 -10.26
CA LEU A 110 -16.24 -18.93 -11.11
C LEU A 110 -17.59 -18.73 -11.79
N CYS A 111 -18.59 -18.25 -11.07
CA CYS A 111 -19.94 -18.07 -11.64
C CYS A 111 -19.97 -16.97 -12.71
N ASP A 112 -19.22 -15.90 -12.53
CA ASP A 112 -19.18 -14.78 -13.49
C ASP A 112 -18.38 -15.10 -14.77
N ASP A 113 -17.41 -16.00 -14.70
CA ASP A 113 -16.53 -16.33 -15.83
C ASP A 113 -16.94 -17.59 -16.62
N PHE A 114 -17.94 -18.32 -16.18
CA PHE A 114 -18.50 -19.45 -16.95
C PHE A 114 -19.32 -18.97 -18.15
N SER A 115 -18.75 -18.12 -18.99
CA SER A 115 -19.24 -18.01 -20.34
C SER A 115 -18.96 -19.33 -21.09
N SER A 116 -19.80 -19.69 -22.01
CA SER A 116 -19.92 -20.98 -22.71
C SER A 116 -18.66 -21.56 -23.41
N ARG A 117 -17.48 -20.98 -23.19
CA ARG A 117 -16.22 -21.37 -23.84
C ARG A 117 -15.02 -21.50 -22.92
N ARG A 118 -15.22 -21.30 -21.62
CA ARG A 118 -14.16 -21.46 -20.61
C ARG A 118 -14.50 -22.63 -19.69
N GLY A 119 -13.54 -23.53 -19.49
CA GLY A 119 -13.65 -24.63 -18.55
C GLY A 119 -12.69 -24.44 -17.40
N LEU A 120 -13.15 -24.56 -16.16
CA LEU A 120 -12.26 -24.62 -14.99
C LEU A 120 -11.47 -25.93 -15.02
N ILE A 121 -10.14 -25.83 -14.92
CA ILE A 121 -9.26 -26.99 -14.74
C ILE A 121 -8.98 -27.17 -13.25
N ALA A 122 -8.49 -26.11 -12.58
CA ALA A 122 -8.19 -26.13 -11.16
C ALA A 122 -8.22 -24.71 -10.56
N PRO A 123 -8.81 -24.52 -9.37
CA PRO A 123 -8.56 -23.33 -8.56
C PRO A 123 -7.17 -23.42 -7.93
N SER A 124 -6.61 -22.27 -7.52
CA SER A 124 -5.42 -22.26 -6.65
C SER A 124 -5.76 -22.87 -5.29
N GLU A 125 -4.90 -23.73 -4.79
CA GLU A 125 -5.05 -24.34 -3.47
C GLU A 125 -4.74 -23.35 -2.34
N LEU A 126 -3.92 -22.34 -2.63
CA LEU A 126 -3.51 -21.31 -1.68
C LEU A 126 -3.77 -19.91 -2.22
N PRO A 127 -4.17 -18.96 -1.36
CA PRO A 127 -4.28 -17.56 -1.76
C PRO A 127 -2.89 -16.95 -1.98
N GLY A 128 -2.79 -16.05 -2.92
CA GLY A 128 -1.63 -15.19 -3.10
C GLY A 128 -1.63 -14.06 -2.06
N VAL A 129 -1.25 -14.36 -0.84
CA VAL A 129 -1.16 -13.38 0.25
C VAL A 129 -0.04 -12.39 -0.05
N ARG A 130 -0.38 -11.09 -0.05
CA ARG A 130 0.57 -10.01 -0.34
C ARG A 130 1.20 -9.41 0.90
N GLU A 131 0.48 -9.42 2.00
CA GLU A 131 0.90 -8.84 3.26
C GLU A 131 0.55 -9.77 4.42
N GLY A 132 1.44 -9.85 5.37
CA GLY A 132 1.30 -10.55 6.64
C GLY A 132 1.87 -9.71 7.76
N LYS A 133 2.38 -10.34 8.81
CA LYS A 133 3.17 -9.66 9.84
C LYS A 133 4.52 -9.25 9.26
N TYR A 134 5.07 -8.15 9.73
CA TYR A 134 6.39 -7.65 9.35
C TYR A 134 7.14 -7.10 10.57
N LEU A 135 8.48 -7.07 10.49
CA LEU A 135 9.33 -6.58 11.56
C LEU A 135 9.09 -5.10 11.81
N LEU A 136 8.96 -4.75 13.10
CA LEU A 136 8.84 -3.37 13.57
C LEU A 136 10.01 -3.00 14.49
N PRO A 137 11.23 -2.75 13.96
CA PRO A 137 12.33 -2.21 14.73
C PRO A 137 12.07 -0.77 15.15
N GLU A 138 12.99 -0.18 15.94
CA GLU A 138 12.92 1.25 16.30
C GLU A 138 13.05 2.18 15.08
N ASN A 139 13.83 1.75 14.08
CA ASN A 139 14.12 2.50 12.86
C ASN A 139 13.83 1.64 11.62
N PRO A 140 12.57 1.37 11.25
CA PRO A 140 12.25 0.69 10.01
C PRO A 140 12.63 1.59 8.81
N TYR A 141 12.89 0.98 7.67
CA TYR A 141 13.03 1.75 6.42
C TYR A 141 11.65 2.17 5.94
N THR A 142 11.42 3.46 5.81
CA THR A 142 10.10 4.01 5.51
C THR A 142 10.05 4.75 4.18
N LEU A 143 8.86 4.86 3.59
CA LEU A 143 8.63 5.66 2.40
C LEU A 143 9.00 7.15 2.65
N GLU A 144 8.75 7.65 3.85
CA GLU A 144 9.14 9.01 4.23
C GLU A 144 10.66 9.18 4.23
N GLU A 145 11.39 8.23 4.82
CA GLU A 145 12.86 8.26 4.78
C GLU A 145 13.38 8.21 3.34
N PHE A 146 12.84 7.32 2.51
CA PHE A 146 13.22 7.23 1.10
C PHE A 146 13.09 8.59 0.39
N PHE A 147 11.96 9.27 0.54
CA PHE A 147 11.78 10.58 -0.09
C PHE A 147 12.64 11.67 0.54
N ARG A 148 12.79 11.68 1.87
CA ARG A 148 13.62 12.66 2.58
C ARG A 148 15.11 12.56 2.21
N THR A 149 15.60 11.35 2.02
CA THR A 149 16.99 11.11 1.62
C THR A 149 17.19 11.13 0.10
N HIS A 150 16.13 11.40 -0.67
CA HIS A 150 16.11 11.30 -2.13
C HIS A 150 16.57 9.92 -2.65
N GLY A 151 16.28 8.88 -1.89
CA GLY A 151 16.66 7.52 -2.19
C GLY A 151 18.11 7.16 -1.85
N ALA A 152 18.88 8.06 -1.23
CA ALA A 152 20.20 7.68 -0.72
C ALA A 152 20.02 6.78 0.51
N CYS A 153 20.74 5.66 0.58
CA CYS A 153 20.76 4.82 1.76
C CYS A 153 22.18 4.32 2.07
N GLU A 154 22.41 4.02 3.34
CA GLU A 154 23.65 3.37 3.78
C GLU A 154 23.59 1.88 3.50
N GLU A 155 24.72 1.28 3.16
CA GLU A 155 24.87 -0.16 2.93
C GLU A 155 23.77 -0.76 2.03
N PRO A 156 23.60 -0.27 0.78
CA PRO A 156 22.58 -0.79 -0.13
C PRO A 156 22.88 -2.25 -0.51
N ILE A 157 21.90 -3.12 -0.39
CA ILE A 157 22.06 -4.56 -0.68
C ILE A 157 21.48 -4.98 -2.02
N PHE A 158 20.52 -4.22 -2.54
CA PHE A 158 20.02 -4.34 -3.91
C PHE A 158 19.22 -3.11 -4.30
N HIS A 159 18.84 -3.01 -5.57
CA HIS A 159 18.00 -1.95 -6.10
C HIS A 159 16.63 -2.50 -6.47
N ALA A 160 15.60 -2.07 -5.77
CA ALA A 160 14.23 -2.40 -6.12
C ALA A 160 13.78 -1.48 -7.27
N TYR A 161 13.39 -2.07 -8.39
CA TYR A 161 12.81 -1.36 -9.52
C TYR A 161 11.39 -1.85 -9.73
N THR A 162 10.45 -1.18 -9.11
CA THR A 162 9.05 -1.57 -9.13
C THR A 162 8.13 -0.37 -9.06
N ASN A 163 6.97 -0.53 -9.65
CA ASN A 163 5.84 0.29 -9.28
C ASN A 163 5.31 -0.26 -7.96
N ILE A 164 5.19 0.56 -6.96
CA ILE A 164 4.51 0.19 -5.72
C ILE A 164 3.14 -0.40 -6.09
N ASP A 165 3.00 -1.73 -5.94
CA ASP A 165 1.85 -2.50 -6.43
C ASP A 165 0.90 -2.79 -5.26
N THR A 166 0.18 -1.76 -4.84
CA THR A 166 -0.64 -1.82 -3.63
C THR A 166 -1.88 -2.70 -3.77
N HIS A 167 -2.46 -2.83 -4.96
CA HIS A 167 -3.79 -3.44 -5.15
C HIS A 167 -4.89 -2.88 -4.24
N ALA A 168 -4.61 -1.81 -3.51
CA ALA A 168 -5.62 -1.16 -2.66
C ALA A 168 -6.70 -0.51 -3.52
N ASN A 169 -7.95 -0.89 -3.25
CA ASN A 169 -9.11 -0.25 -3.86
C ASN A 169 -9.54 1.02 -3.10
N ASP A 170 -8.90 1.32 -1.98
CA ASP A 170 -9.20 2.42 -1.08
C ASP A 170 -7.97 3.30 -0.80
N ILE A 171 -7.22 3.63 -1.85
CA ILE A 171 -6.01 4.47 -1.81
C ILE A 171 -6.23 5.76 -1.00
N ALA A 172 -7.45 6.28 -0.98
CA ALA A 172 -7.80 7.46 -0.20
C ALA A 172 -7.60 7.28 1.33
N LEU A 173 -7.52 6.04 1.82
CA LEU A 173 -7.32 5.69 3.23
C LEU A 173 -5.87 5.27 3.57
N GLU A 174 -5.00 5.19 2.58
CA GLU A 174 -3.57 4.98 2.79
C GLU A 174 -2.91 6.22 3.45
N SER A 175 -1.61 6.17 3.72
CA SER A 175 -0.91 7.33 4.25
C SER A 175 -0.98 8.52 3.30
N ASP A 176 -0.91 9.74 3.84
CA ASP A 176 -0.93 10.95 3.03
C ASP A 176 0.21 10.97 2.02
N LEU A 177 1.41 10.59 2.44
CA LEU A 177 2.58 10.57 1.59
C LEU A 177 2.46 9.53 0.46
N PHE A 178 1.96 8.33 0.80
CA PHE A 178 1.69 7.31 -0.21
C PHE A 178 0.64 7.76 -1.22
N GLY A 179 -0.46 8.34 -0.73
CA GLY A 179 -1.51 8.90 -1.57
C GLY A 179 -1.03 10.04 -2.47
N GLU A 180 -0.21 10.96 -1.94
CA GLU A 180 0.42 12.03 -2.71
C GLU A 180 1.22 11.48 -3.89
N TRP A 181 2.11 10.53 -3.59
CA TRP A 181 2.94 9.93 -4.61
C TRP A 181 2.13 9.07 -5.59
N MET A 182 1.23 8.24 -5.08
CA MET A 182 0.44 7.32 -5.90
C MET A 182 -0.51 8.08 -6.84
N ILE A 183 -1.31 8.99 -6.29
CA ILE A 183 -2.40 9.65 -7.03
C ILE A 183 -1.89 10.73 -7.97
N ASN A 184 -0.88 11.51 -7.57
CA ASN A 184 -0.41 12.64 -8.38
C ASN A 184 0.79 12.30 -9.26
N CYS A 185 1.50 11.20 -9.00
CA CYS A 185 2.78 10.92 -9.67
C CYS A 185 2.85 9.51 -10.24
N SER A 186 2.76 8.47 -9.42
CA SER A 186 2.95 7.09 -9.87
C SER A 186 1.92 6.64 -10.89
N MET A 187 0.65 6.92 -10.65
CA MET A 187 -0.43 6.60 -11.59
C MET A 187 -0.30 7.34 -12.91
N TRP A 188 0.49 8.41 -12.94
CA TRP A 188 0.80 9.22 -14.10
C TRP A 188 2.19 8.92 -14.66
N GLY A 189 2.69 7.71 -14.42
CA GLY A 189 3.89 7.16 -15.07
C GLY A 189 5.19 7.31 -14.31
N PHE A 190 5.17 7.83 -13.08
CA PHE A 190 6.37 7.91 -12.26
C PHE A 190 6.60 6.61 -11.47
N ASN A 191 7.46 5.75 -11.95
CA ASN A 191 7.89 4.56 -11.24
C ASN A 191 9.12 4.86 -10.39
N LEU A 192 9.15 4.30 -9.16
CA LEU A 192 10.32 4.39 -8.30
C LEU A 192 11.31 3.27 -8.61
N GLY A 193 12.59 3.65 -8.64
CA GLY A 193 13.68 2.73 -8.43
C GLY A 193 14.42 3.20 -7.17
N PHE A 194 14.70 2.31 -6.22
CA PHE A 194 15.34 2.71 -4.98
C PHE A 194 16.26 1.64 -4.41
N PRO A 195 17.38 2.08 -3.81
CA PRO A 195 18.26 1.18 -3.08
C PRO A 195 17.59 0.74 -1.79
N VAL A 196 17.80 -0.50 -1.41
CA VAL A 196 17.28 -1.09 -0.19
C VAL A 196 18.44 -1.29 0.80
N PRO A 197 18.38 -0.69 1.99
CA PRO A 197 19.46 -0.77 2.96
C PRO A 197 19.50 -2.15 3.63
N ARG A 198 20.70 -2.61 3.99
CA ARG A 198 20.93 -3.87 4.70
C ARG A 198 20.07 -4.05 5.94
N ARG A 199 19.82 -2.98 6.70
CA ARG A 199 19.08 -3.06 7.96
C ARG A 199 17.65 -3.60 7.83
N VAL A 200 17.06 -3.62 6.62
CA VAL A 200 15.72 -4.20 6.43
C VAL A 200 15.66 -5.71 6.71
N LEU A 201 16.81 -6.39 6.65
CA LEU A 201 16.93 -7.82 6.95
C LEU A 201 17.04 -8.10 8.45
N SER A 202 17.43 -7.12 9.27
CA SER A 202 17.80 -7.34 10.68
C SER A 202 16.61 -7.33 11.61
N ALA A 203 16.50 -8.36 12.46
CA ALA A 203 15.56 -8.39 13.58
C ALA A 203 16.13 -7.79 14.88
N SER A 204 17.38 -7.30 14.89
CA SER A 204 18.06 -6.79 16.07
C SER A 204 17.31 -5.63 16.72
N GLY A 205 16.94 -4.63 15.92
CA GLY A 205 16.13 -3.48 16.37
C GLY A 205 14.70 -3.85 16.83
N ALA A 206 14.24 -5.07 16.51
CA ALA A 206 12.96 -5.63 16.95
C ALA A 206 13.11 -6.57 18.17
N GLY A 207 14.32 -6.79 18.67
CA GLY A 207 14.59 -7.53 19.92
C GLY A 207 15.43 -8.79 19.81
N VAL A 208 15.75 -9.29 18.59
CA VAL A 208 16.53 -10.53 18.40
C VAL A 208 17.71 -10.30 17.47
N LYS A 209 18.93 -10.47 18.00
CA LYS A 209 20.18 -10.02 17.37
C LYS A 209 20.77 -10.97 16.33
N ASN A 210 20.51 -12.27 16.45
CA ASN A 210 21.05 -13.29 15.52
C ASN A 210 19.99 -13.85 14.57
N LEU A 211 19.00 -13.04 14.23
CA LEU A 211 17.90 -13.37 13.32
C LEU A 211 17.83 -12.37 12.17
N LEU A 212 17.80 -12.88 10.96
CA LEU A 212 17.54 -12.15 9.72
C LEU A 212 16.17 -12.53 9.14
N ALA A 213 15.50 -11.60 8.53
CA ALA A 213 14.27 -11.82 7.77
C ALA A 213 14.54 -11.83 6.27
N ALA A 214 14.07 -12.86 5.57
CA ALA A 214 14.22 -12.99 4.13
C ALA A 214 12.87 -13.37 3.49
N GLY A 215 11.97 -12.41 3.44
CA GLY A 215 10.62 -12.57 2.93
C GLY A 215 9.89 -11.25 2.87
N ARG A 216 8.57 -11.24 2.74
CA ARG A 216 7.77 -10.00 2.75
C ARG A 216 7.62 -9.36 4.14
N HIS A 217 8.22 -9.94 5.17
CA HIS A 217 8.20 -9.47 6.57
C HIS A 217 9.46 -8.68 6.97
N LEU A 218 10.03 -7.96 6.02
CA LEU A 218 11.19 -7.09 6.23
C LEU A 218 10.92 -5.96 7.24
N ALA A 219 11.99 -5.35 7.73
CA ALA A 219 11.92 -4.17 8.61
C ALA A 219 11.64 -2.88 7.78
N VAL A 220 10.48 -2.82 7.19
CA VAL A 220 9.99 -1.70 6.36
C VAL A 220 8.59 -1.28 6.82
N ASP A 221 8.16 -0.08 6.45
CA ASP A 221 6.77 0.31 6.68
C ASP A 221 5.80 -0.39 5.70
N HIS A 222 4.52 -0.31 6.01
CA HIS A 222 3.44 -0.85 5.17
C HIS A 222 3.55 -0.35 3.71
N ASP A 223 3.84 0.93 3.51
CA ASP A 223 3.86 1.57 2.19
C ASP A 223 5.00 1.02 1.31
N LEU A 224 6.22 0.88 1.84
CA LEU A 224 7.33 0.28 1.10
C LEU A 224 7.19 -1.24 0.93
N GLY A 225 6.52 -1.91 1.85
CA GLY A 225 6.23 -3.34 1.75
C GLY A 225 5.54 -3.72 0.44
N HIS A 226 4.72 -2.83 -0.12
CA HIS A 226 4.09 -3.02 -1.43
C HIS A 226 5.10 -3.17 -2.59
N ALA A 227 6.26 -2.56 -2.47
CA ALA A 227 7.30 -2.57 -3.49
C ALA A 227 8.26 -3.74 -3.37
N LEU A 228 8.47 -4.27 -2.15
CA LEU A 228 9.56 -5.21 -1.85
C LEU A 228 9.16 -6.68 -1.88
N ARG A 229 7.89 -7.02 -2.08
CA ARG A 229 7.35 -8.39 -2.00
C ARG A 229 7.42 -9.22 -3.30
N MET A 230 8.02 -8.70 -4.36
CA MET A 230 8.07 -9.38 -5.66
C MET A 230 9.07 -10.54 -5.65
N ASN A 231 8.72 -11.69 -6.24
CA ASN A 231 9.50 -12.93 -6.17
C ASN A 231 11.00 -12.77 -6.53
N ALA A 232 11.31 -12.02 -7.57
CA ALA A 232 12.69 -11.78 -7.97
C ALA A 232 13.48 -11.02 -6.88
N LEU A 233 12.83 -10.05 -6.22
CA LEU A 233 13.44 -9.30 -5.13
C LEU A 233 13.62 -10.16 -3.89
N MET A 234 12.66 -11.04 -3.59
CA MET A 234 12.75 -11.97 -2.47
C MET A 234 13.92 -12.96 -2.66
N GLY A 235 14.17 -13.41 -3.90
CA GLY A 235 15.34 -14.24 -4.23
C GLY A 235 16.66 -13.52 -3.94
N ALA A 236 16.82 -12.28 -4.39
CA ALA A 236 18.00 -11.47 -4.12
C ALA A 236 18.21 -11.20 -2.62
N LEU A 237 17.14 -10.92 -1.88
CA LEU A 237 17.20 -10.74 -0.43
C LEU A 237 17.66 -12.03 0.28
N GLY A 238 17.16 -13.19 -0.16
CA GLY A 238 17.56 -14.48 0.39
C GLY A 238 19.05 -14.77 0.17
N GLU A 239 19.59 -14.42 -1.00
CA GLU A 239 21.02 -14.55 -1.31
C GLU A 239 21.88 -13.68 -0.37
N VAL A 240 21.51 -12.43 -0.21
CA VAL A 240 22.23 -11.50 0.69
C VAL A 240 22.12 -11.95 2.15
N ALA A 241 20.94 -12.32 2.62
CA ALA A 241 20.74 -12.81 3.98
C ALA A 241 21.57 -14.08 4.26
N GLY A 242 21.62 -15.01 3.29
CA GLY A 242 22.45 -16.20 3.36
C GLY A 242 23.95 -15.90 3.44
N THR A 243 24.43 -14.95 2.64
CA THR A 243 25.83 -14.49 2.65
C THR A 243 26.19 -13.86 4.00
N ILE A 244 25.39 -12.94 4.52
CA ILE A 244 25.62 -12.30 5.82
C ILE A 244 25.62 -13.36 6.94
N ALA A 245 24.65 -14.29 6.94
CA ALA A 245 24.57 -15.34 7.95
C ALA A 245 25.79 -16.29 7.92
N ALA A 246 26.27 -16.63 6.73
CA ALA A 246 27.46 -17.47 6.58
C ALA A 246 28.71 -16.76 7.10
N LEU A 247 28.92 -15.50 6.75
CA LEU A 247 30.03 -14.68 7.26
C LEU A 247 29.95 -14.50 8.78
N ALA A 248 28.78 -14.20 9.32
CA ALA A 248 28.55 -14.09 10.76
C ALA A 248 28.94 -15.37 11.50
N ALA A 249 28.54 -16.54 10.98
CA ALA A 249 28.86 -17.83 11.56
C ALA A 249 30.36 -18.15 11.46
N GLN A 250 31.00 -17.84 10.32
CA GLN A 250 32.44 -18.10 10.09
C GLN A 250 33.34 -17.24 10.97
N THR A 251 32.95 -15.97 11.19
CA THR A 251 33.74 -15.00 11.97
C THR A 251 33.32 -14.93 13.44
N ASN A 252 32.26 -15.65 13.81
CA ASN A 252 31.66 -15.67 15.14
C ASN A 252 31.26 -14.28 15.66
N VAL A 253 30.63 -13.52 14.77
CA VAL A 253 30.04 -12.21 15.10
C VAL A 253 28.52 -12.23 14.89
N LEU A 254 27.82 -11.19 15.32
CA LEU A 254 26.40 -11.04 14.99
C LEU A 254 26.21 -10.64 13.51
N PRO A 255 25.07 -10.94 12.90
CA PRO A 255 24.79 -10.54 11.51
C PRO A 255 24.99 -9.05 11.25
N ASP A 256 24.58 -8.18 12.18
CA ASP A 256 24.73 -6.74 12.04
C ASP A 256 26.19 -6.26 12.16
N ASP A 257 27.05 -7.04 12.81
CA ASP A 257 28.47 -6.74 13.01
C ASP A 257 29.36 -7.22 11.85
N VAL A 258 28.81 -7.94 10.87
CA VAL A 258 29.55 -8.32 9.65
C VAL A 258 29.88 -7.05 8.86
N PRO A 259 31.16 -6.73 8.59
CA PRO A 259 31.50 -5.52 7.81
C PRO A 259 30.88 -5.56 6.42
N TYR A 260 30.29 -4.45 6.01
CA TYR A 260 29.64 -4.35 4.68
C TYR A 260 30.64 -4.65 3.54
N ALA A 261 31.88 -4.21 3.69
CA ALA A 261 32.95 -4.46 2.72
C ALA A 261 33.24 -5.95 2.47
N ASP A 262 32.94 -6.83 3.43
CA ASP A 262 33.24 -8.26 3.32
C ASP A 262 32.27 -9.00 2.37
N PHE A 263 31.15 -8.38 2.02
CA PHE A 263 30.17 -8.96 1.10
C PHE A 263 29.70 -8.03 -0.03
N ALA A 264 30.14 -6.78 -0.04
CA ALA A 264 29.72 -5.80 -1.03
C ALA A 264 29.97 -6.26 -2.49
N ASP A 265 31.10 -6.95 -2.72
CA ASP A 265 31.47 -7.47 -4.04
C ASP A 265 30.64 -8.70 -4.47
N THR A 266 29.90 -9.30 -3.55
CA THR A 266 29.02 -10.46 -3.83
C THR A 266 27.57 -10.04 -4.12
N LEU A 267 27.27 -8.75 -3.99
CA LEU A 267 25.90 -8.25 -4.21
C LEU A 267 25.47 -8.42 -5.66
N PRO A 268 24.17 -8.62 -5.91
CA PRO A 268 23.62 -8.78 -7.27
C PRO A 268 23.90 -7.58 -8.20
N LEU A 269 24.07 -6.40 -7.62
CA LEU A 269 24.43 -5.16 -8.32
C LEU A 269 25.54 -4.45 -7.55
N ALA A 270 26.48 -3.85 -8.30
CA ALA A 270 27.50 -3.02 -7.68
C ALA A 270 26.86 -1.85 -6.89
N PRO A 271 27.35 -1.56 -5.66
CA PRO A 271 26.80 -0.50 -4.82
C PRO A 271 26.69 0.86 -5.51
N GLU A 272 27.62 1.16 -6.44
CA GLU A 272 27.65 2.40 -7.21
C GLU A 272 26.44 2.56 -8.13
N THR A 273 25.91 1.44 -8.66
CA THR A 273 24.72 1.45 -9.54
C THR A 273 23.43 1.59 -8.77
N MET A 274 23.45 1.34 -7.45
CA MET A 274 22.30 1.43 -6.57
C MET A 274 22.07 2.84 -6.00
N LYS A 275 23.02 3.76 -6.21
CA LYS A 275 23.10 4.98 -5.41
C LYS A 275 22.06 6.06 -5.68
N GLU A 276 21.36 6.09 -6.83
CA GLU A 276 20.48 7.25 -7.07
C GLU A 276 19.27 6.98 -7.97
N ASN A 277 18.13 7.48 -7.55
CA ASN A 277 17.04 7.79 -8.46
C ASN A 277 17.25 9.20 -9.02
N GLY A 278 18.10 9.35 -10.04
CA GLY A 278 18.49 10.64 -10.63
C GLY A 278 17.33 11.42 -11.26
N ARG A 279 16.14 10.85 -11.36
CA ARG A 279 14.97 11.52 -11.93
C ARG A 279 14.39 12.62 -11.02
N ILE A 280 14.59 12.53 -9.70
CA ILE A 280 14.02 13.51 -8.75
C ILE A 280 14.96 14.70 -8.56
N ARG A 281 16.26 14.58 -8.83
CA ARG A 281 17.26 15.51 -8.30
C ARG A 281 17.68 16.67 -9.17
N ASN A 282 17.59 16.61 -10.49
CA ASN A 282 18.36 17.53 -11.36
C ASN A 282 17.60 18.13 -12.55
N ALA A 283 16.27 18.16 -12.54
CA ALA A 283 15.57 18.92 -13.55
C ALA A 283 15.64 20.42 -13.20
N ASP A 284 16.13 21.23 -14.11
CA ASP A 284 16.06 22.69 -13.98
C ASP A 284 14.59 23.17 -14.01
N PRO A 285 14.31 24.36 -13.47
CA PRO A 285 12.94 24.86 -13.38
C PRO A 285 12.20 24.95 -14.72
N GLU A 286 12.89 25.24 -15.82
CA GLU A 286 12.24 25.36 -17.13
C GLU A 286 11.84 23.98 -17.65
N THR A 287 12.69 22.98 -17.51
CA THR A 287 12.35 21.58 -17.82
C THR A 287 11.14 21.11 -17.02
N ILE A 288 11.09 21.40 -15.70
CA ILE A 288 9.94 21.05 -14.87
C ILE A 288 8.67 21.75 -15.37
N ARG A 289 8.76 23.02 -15.76
CA ARG A 289 7.63 23.79 -16.29
C ARG A 289 7.11 23.20 -17.60
N GLU A 290 7.98 22.84 -18.51
CA GLU A 290 7.65 22.21 -19.80
C GLU A 290 6.98 20.84 -19.58
N GLU A 291 7.53 20.03 -18.68
CA GLU A 291 6.97 18.72 -18.34
C GLU A 291 5.61 18.83 -17.63
N LEU A 292 5.38 19.84 -16.77
CA LEU A 292 4.08 20.13 -16.19
C LEU A 292 3.04 20.48 -17.26
N ASP A 293 3.45 21.10 -18.37
CA ASP A 293 2.55 21.40 -19.50
C ASP A 293 2.40 20.23 -20.48
N SER A 294 3.19 19.18 -20.31
CA SER A 294 3.18 17.99 -21.17
C SER A 294 2.05 17.03 -20.87
N ASP A 295 2.00 15.93 -21.62
CA ASP A 295 1.09 14.80 -21.36
C ASP A 295 1.67 13.75 -20.39
N HIS A 296 2.82 14.03 -19.77
CA HIS A 296 3.51 13.12 -18.84
C HIS A 296 3.97 13.85 -17.56
N PRO A 297 3.06 14.43 -16.77
CA PRO A 297 3.42 15.34 -15.68
C PRO A 297 3.90 14.64 -14.40
N GLY A 298 3.82 13.30 -14.29
CA GLY A 298 4.01 12.59 -13.03
C GLY A 298 5.34 12.86 -12.33
N VAL A 299 6.47 12.84 -13.08
CA VAL A 299 7.80 13.16 -12.51
C VAL A 299 7.89 14.65 -12.18
N ALA A 300 7.38 15.50 -13.06
CA ALA A 300 7.42 16.95 -12.88
C ALA A 300 6.60 17.41 -11.67
N GLN A 301 5.48 16.76 -11.39
CA GLN A 301 4.67 17.03 -10.19
C GLN A 301 5.50 16.84 -8.92
N TRP A 302 6.20 15.70 -8.82
CA TRP A 302 7.03 15.42 -7.64
C TRP A 302 8.24 16.34 -7.57
N SER A 303 8.94 16.56 -8.70
CA SER A 303 10.08 17.48 -8.78
C SER A 303 9.69 18.90 -8.39
N ALA A 304 8.53 19.37 -8.85
CA ALA A 304 7.99 20.68 -8.49
C ALA A 304 7.70 20.80 -6.97
N ARG A 305 7.14 19.73 -6.37
CA ARG A 305 6.98 19.66 -4.92
C ARG A 305 8.30 19.88 -4.18
N GLU A 306 9.35 19.21 -4.62
CA GLU A 306 10.65 19.22 -3.92
C GLU A 306 11.46 20.51 -4.21
N THR A 307 11.54 20.95 -5.45
CA THR A 307 12.56 21.91 -5.88
C THR A 307 12.04 23.28 -6.29
N ILE A 308 10.77 23.43 -6.67
CA ILE A 308 10.24 24.71 -7.16
C ILE A 308 9.64 25.51 -6.01
N PRO A 309 10.02 26.79 -5.79
CA PRO A 309 9.39 27.67 -4.81
C PRO A 309 7.89 27.84 -5.09
N ALA A 310 7.08 27.94 -4.03
CA ALA A 310 5.63 28.09 -4.14
C ALA A 310 5.26 29.33 -4.96
N GLU A 311 5.96 30.43 -4.79
CA GLU A 311 5.73 31.70 -5.51
C GLU A 311 5.95 31.52 -7.02
N THR A 312 6.89 30.68 -7.42
CA THR A 312 7.12 30.36 -8.82
C THR A 312 5.98 29.54 -9.40
N LEU A 313 5.49 28.54 -8.68
CA LEU A 313 4.32 27.75 -9.08
C LEU A 313 3.06 28.62 -9.19
N VAL A 314 2.84 29.53 -8.23
CA VAL A 314 1.73 30.52 -8.30
C VAL A 314 1.85 31.39 -9.54
N ARG A 315 3.04 31.89 -9.83
CA ARG A 315 3.29 32.69 -11.05
C ARG A 315 2.97 31.88 -12.31
N TRP A 316 3.51 30.67 -12.45
CA TRP A 316 3.25 29.79 -13.60
C TRP A 316 1.75 29.49 -13.75
N MET A 317 1.07 29.20 -12.65
CA MET A 317 -0.37 28.98 -12.66
C MET A 317 -1.15 30.19 -13.16
N ASN A 318 -0.78 31.41 -12.71
CA ASN A 318 -1.51 32.63 -13.07
C ASN A 318 -1.22 33.12 -14.49
N GLU A 319 0.00 32.92 -15.00
CA GLU A 319 0.40 33.25 -16.36
C GLU A 319 -0.16 32.28 -17.41
N ALA A 320 -0.41 31.03 -17.01
CA ALA A 320 -0.92 30.00 -17.91
C ALA A 320 -2.41 30.23 -18.26
N PRO A 321 -2.82 29.93 -19.50
CA PRO A 321 -4.20 30.05 -19.93
C PRO A 321 -5.16 29.25 -19.05
N GLU A 322 -6.40 29.73 -18.90
CA GLU A 322 -7.43 29.02 -18.15
C GLU A 322 -7.67 27.64 -18.74
N GLY A 323 -7.76 26.63 -17.86
CA GLY A 323 -7.95 25.23 -18.26
C GLY A 323 -6.72 24.54 -18.87
N SER A 324 -5.59 25.24 -19.06
CA SER A 324 -4.36 24.62 -19.58
C SER A 324 -3.78 23.57 -18.63
N ARG A 325 -2.95 22.67 -19.17
CA ARG A 325 -2.26 21.65 -18.39
C ARG A 325 -1.37 22.29 -17.35
N LEU A 326 -0.51 23.22 -17.73
CA LEU A 326 0.39 23.91 -16.81
C LEU A 326 -0.35 24.51 -15.62
N ARG A 327 -1.44 25.24 -15.88
CA ARG A 327 -2.24 25.88 -14.82
C ARG A 327 -2.75 24.84 -13.81
N ARG A 328 -3.37 23.77 -14.30
CA ARG A 328 -3.97 22.71 -13.48
C ARG A 328 -2.92 21.89 -12.74
N HIS A 329 -1.80 21.54 -13.41
CA HIS A 329 -0.74 20.78 -12.78
C HIS A 329 0.06 21.61 -11.76
N ALA A 330 0.24 22.92 -11.99
CA ALA A 330 0.83 23.81 -10.99
C ALA A 330 -0.03 23.92 -9.73
N ALA A 331 -1.37 23.95 -9.87
CA ALA A 331 -2.27 23.91 -8.72
C ALA A 331 -2.15 22.61 -7.91
N LEU A 332 -2.01 21.46 -8.57
CA LEU A 332 -1.75 20.19 -7.90
C LEU A 332 -0.40 20.20 -7.17
N ALA A 333 0.65 20.68 -7.83
CA ALA A 333 1.98 20.80 -7.23
C ALA A 333 1.99 21.72 -5.99
N LEU A 334 1.23 22.84 -6.03
CA LEU A 334 1.04 23.72 -4.87
C LEU A 334 0.38 22.96 -3.69
N ALA A 335 -0.64 22.16 -3.96
CA ALA A 335 -1.30 21.37 -2.91
C ALA A 335 -0.34 20.33 -2.29
N LEU A 336 0.52 19.69 -3.08
CA LEU A 336 1.57 18.79 -2.57
C LEU A 336 2.57 19.52 -1.64
N LYS A 337 2.78 20.83 -1.87
CA LYS A 337 3.56 21.70 -0.97
C LYS A 337 2.74 22.23 0.23
N ARG A 338 1.48 21.80 0.41
CA ARG A 338 0.55 22.35 1.42
C ARG A 338 0.32 23.87 1.26
N ASN A 339 0.33 24.37 0.03
CA ASN A 339 0.05 25.77 -0.29
C ASN A 339 -1.33 25.91 -0.90
N SER A 340 -2.17 26.73 -0.26
CA SER A 340 -3.59 26.90 -0.59
C SER A 340 -3.85 27.81 -1.81
N ALA A 341 -2.83 28.44 -2.39
CA ALA A 341 -3.01 29.38 -3.51
C ALA A 341 -3.68 28.77 -4.76
N GLY A 342 -3.63 27.44 -4.90
CA GLY A 342 -4.25 26.68 -5.99
C GLY A 342 -5.70 26.24 -5.75
N ILE A 343 -6.29 26.48 -4.57
CA ILE A 343 -7.61 25.93 -4.18
C ILE A 343 -8.70 26.21 -5.21
N GLY A 344 -8.76 27.44 -5.72
CA GLY A 344 -9.79 27.83 -6.71
C GLY A 344 -9.76 26.96 -7.97
N GLU A 345 -8.57 26.67 -8.49
CA GLU A 345 -8.37 25.82 -9.66
C GLU A 345 -8.66 24.33 -9.34
N LEU A 346 -8.26 23.85 -8.14
CA LEU A 346 -8.59 22.51 -7.69
C LEU A 346 -10.10 22.30 -7.54
N CYS A 347 -10.80 23.24 -6.91
CA CYS A 347 -12.25 23.22 -6.79
C CYS A 347 -12.95 23.21 -8.17
N LYS A 348 -12.41 23.96 -9.13
CA LYS A 348 -12.91 23.96 -10.50
C LYS A 348 -12.78 22.61 -11.17
N MET A 349 -11.60 21.98 -11.08
CA MET A 349 -11.37 20.62 -11.61
C MET A 349 -12.34 19.58 -11.02
N VAL A 350 -12.65 19.67 -9.72
CA VAL A 350 -13.61 18.76 -9.09
C VAL A 350 -15.04 19.03 -9.59
N ARG A 351 -15.49 20.29 -9.66
CA ARG A 351 -16.83 20.64 -10.13
C ARG A 351 -17.06 20.24 -11.59
N GLU A 352 -16.04 20.40 -12.43
CA GLU A 352 -16.07 20.02 -13.84
C GLU A 352 -15.94 18.51 -14.06
N ARG A 353 -15.65 17.72 -13.01
CA ARG A 353 -15.30 16.29 -13.12
C ARG A 353 -14.18 16.06 -14.15
N ASP A 354 -13.10 16.88 -14.06
CA ASP A 354 -12.00 16.90 -15.02
C ASP A 354 -11.58 15.48 -15.45
N PRO A 355 -11.89 15.09 -16.71
CA PRO A 355 -11.69 13.72 -17.18
C PRO A 355 -10.26 13.44 -17.63
N TYR A 356 -9.39 14.44 -17.60
CA TYR A 356 -8.03 14.30 -18.10
C TYR A 356 -7.28 13.18 -17.37
N THR A 357 -6.65 12.33 -18.16
CA THR A 357 -5.77 11.25 -17.71
C THR A 357 -4.54 11.27 -18.60
N PRO A 358 -3.31 11.30 -18.06
CA PRO A 358 -2.08 11.22 -18.86
C PRO A 358 -2.04 9.97 -19.73
N SER A 359 -1.45 10.07 -20.93
CA SER A 359 -1.37 8.97 -21.89
C SER A 359 -0.58 7.77 -21.38
N ASN A 360 0.38 7.99 -20.48
CA ASN A 360 1.18 6.97 -19.82
C ASN A 360 0.58 6.51 -18.47
N SER A 361 -0.64 6.91 -18.16
CA SER A 361 -1.34 6.48 -16.96
C SER A 361 -1.47 4.95 -16.92
N ARG A 362 -1.26 4.39 -15.74
CA ARG A 362 -1.36 2.95 -15.51
C ARG A 362 -2.82 2.49 -15.52
N LYS A 363 -3.03 1.19 -15.32
CA LYS A 363 -4.35 0.51 -15.41
C LYS A 363 -5.48 1.07 -14.53
N TYR A 364 -5.19 1.96 -13.61
CA TYR A 364 -6.20 2.67 -12.83
C TYR A 364 -6.51 4.00 -13.51
N ASN A 365 -7.79 4.26 -13.79
CA ASN A 365 -8.22 5.52 -14.41
C ASN A 365 -8.18 6.66 -13.39
N HIS A 366 -6.98 7.15 -13.08
CA HIS A 366 -6.86 8.31 -12.21
C HIS A 366 -7.02 9.59 -13.03
N ARG A 367 -8.24 10.07 -13.05
CA ARG A 367 -8.59 11.35 -13.66
C ARG A 367 -8.04 12.49 -12.80
N ARG A 368 -7.72 13.61 -13.44
CA ARG A 368 -7.23 14.80 -12.75
C ARG A 368 -8.23 15.36 -11.73
N GLY A 369 -9.54 15.22 -11.95
CA GLY A 369 -10.55 15.56 -10.98
C GLY A 369 -10.45 14.78 -9.66
N TYR A 370 -10.03 13.50 -9.71
CA TYR A 370 -9.78 12.70 -8.50
C TYR A 370 -8.54 13.21 -7.76
N ALA A 371 -7.45 13.48 -8.50
CA ALA A 371 -6.23 14.04 -7.93
C ALA A 371 -6.48 15.41 -7.28
N ALA A 372 -7.34 16.24 -7.90
CA ALA A 372 -7.72 17.52 -7.34
C ALA A 372 -8.51 17.37 -6.04
N LEU A 373 -9.48 16.45 -5.97
CA LEU A 373 -10.26 16.20 -4.76
C LEU A 373 -9.38 15.66 -3.63
N PHE A 374 -8.50 14.72 -3.93
CA PHE A 374 -7.51 14.23 -2.97
C PHE A 374 -6.62 15.37 -2.45
N SER A 375 -6.11 16.20 -3.35
CA SER A 375 -5.26 17.36 -3.02
C SER A 375 -5.97 18.40 -2.16
N LEU A 376 -7.26 18.66 -2.39
CA LEU A 376 -8.08 19.49 -1.51
C LEU A 376 -8.20 18.87 -0.11
N GLY A 377 -8.33 17.55 -0.01
CA GLY A 377 -8.32 16.85 1.27
C GLY A 377 -6.98 16.98 2.02
N LEU A 378 -5.85 17.02 1.30
CA LEU A 378 -4.54 17.28 1.91
C LEU A 378 -4.42 18.70 2.48
N LEU A 379 -4.99 19.70 1.79
CA LEU A 379 -5.03 21.08 2.25
C LEU A 379 -5.97 21.22 3.44
N ALA A 380 -7.10 20.52 3.44
CA ALA A 380 -8.11 20.51 4.49
C ALA A 380 -8.52 21.93 4.94
N GLU A 381 -8.80 22.81 3.98
CA GLU A 381 -9.26 24.17 4.27
C GLU A 381 -10.78 24.21 4.47
N PRO A 382 -11.30 24.91 5.51
CA PRO A 382 -12.71 24.92 5.86
C PRO A 382 -13.64 25.31 4.70
N GLU A 383 -13.22 26.20 3.84
CA GLU A 383 -13.98 26.68 2.68
C GLU A 383 -14.32 25.60 1.65
N THR A 384 -13.64 24.44 1.72
CA THR A 384 -13.86 23.29 0.82
C THR A 384 -14.96 22.34 1.31
N LEU A 385 -15.46 22.50 2.55
CA LEU A 385 -16.49 21.65 3.14
C LEU A 385 -17.75 21.52 2.28
N PRO A 386 -18.33 22.62 1.72
CA PRO A 386 -19.51 22.50 0.86
C PRO A 386 -19.27 21.62 -0.37
N LEU A 387 -18.06 21.71 -0.98
CA LEU A 387 -17.72 20.90 -2.14
C LEU A 387 -17.62 19.41 -1.78
N PHE A 388 -16.97 19.07 -0.66
CA PHE A 388 -16.87 17.68 -0.21
C PHE A 388 -18.23 17.08 0.12
N ARG A 389 -19.11 17.86 0.79
CA ARG A 389 -20.50 17.49 1.04
C ARG A 389 -21.25 17.20 -0.25
N ASP A 390 -21.19 18.11 -1.21
CA ASP A 390 -21.92 18.01 -2.47
C ASP A 390 -21.44 16.80 -3.29
N VAL A 391 -20.14 16.51 -3.30
CA VAL A 391 -19.58 15.31 -3.94
C VAL A 391 -20.05 14.04 -3.24
N LEU A 392 -19.97 13.97 -1.90
CA LEU A 392 -20.35 12.76 -1.17
C LEU A 392 -21.84 12.46 -1.26
N LEU A 393 -22.70 13.48 -1.18
CA LEU A 393 -24.15 13.31 -1.14
C LEU A 393 -24.83 13.26 -2.52
N SER A 394 -24.08 13.44 -3.60
CA SER A 394 -24.62 13.32 -4.96
C SER A 394 -24.70 11.84 -5.39
N ASP A 395 -25.84 11.48 -6.00
CA ASP A 395 -26.07 10.16 -6.60
C ASP A 395 -25.86 10.17 -8.12
N GLU A 396 -25.26 11.23 -8.67
CA GLU A 396 -24.95 11.31 -10.09
C GLU A 396 -23.92 10.23 -10.49
N PRO A 397 -24.10 9.59 -11.67
CA PRO A 397 -23.18 8.55 -12.17
C PRO A 397 -21.72 9.03 -12.29
N GLU A 398 -21.51 10.32 -12.51
CA GLU A 398 -20.20 10.96 -12.55
C GLU A 398 -19.48 10.98 -11.20
N ASN A 399 -20.23 10.83 -10.09
CA ASN A 399 -19.67 10.61 -8.75
C ASN A 399 -19.37 9.14 -8.51
N ALA A 400 -18.61 8.57 -9.41
CA ALA A 400 -18.12 7.21 -9.28
C ALA A 400 -17.28 7.03 -8.00
N TYR A 401 -16.90 5.81 -7.78
CA TYR A 401 -16.15 5.31 -6.64
C TYR A 401 -15.07 6.27 -6.11
N GLU A 402 -14.18 6.77 -6.97
CA GLU A 402 -13.04 7.59 -6.55
C GLU A 402 -13.46 8.96 -6.00
N TYR A 403 -14.49 9.59 -6.56
CA TYR A 403 -14.99 10.86 -6.01
C TYR A 403 -15.55 10.68 -4.62
N GLN A 404 -16.37 9.67 -4.38
CA GLN A 404 -16.95 9.43 -3.07
C GLN A 404 -15.90 9.05 -2.02
N THR A 405 -14.97 8.16 -2.38
CA THR A 405 -13.94 7.71 -1.43
C THR A 405 -12.97 8.82 -1.04
N HIS A 406 -12.57 9.66 -2.00
CA HIS A 406 -11.74 10.82 -1.71
C HIS A 406 -12.50 11.91 -0.94
N ALA A 407 -13.81 12.09 -1.18
CA ALA A 407 -14.62 13.02 -0.41
C ALA A 407 -14.76 12.59 1.07
N ILE A 408 -14.94 11.28 1.33
CA ILE A 408 -14.94 10.74 2.70
C ILE A 408 -13.59 11.00 3.38
N ALA A 409 -12.48 10.67 2.72
CA ALA A 409 -11.16 10.90 3.27
C ALA A 409 -10.89 12.39 3.53
N ALA A 410 -11.32 13.28 2.61
CA ALA A 410 -11.18 14.72 2.75
C ALA A 410 -11.99 15.27 3.95
N LEU A 411 -13.24 14.82 4.12
CA LEU A 411 -14.07 15.18 5.27
C LEU A 411 -13.46 14.71 6.60
N ILE A 412 -12.94 13.50 6.64
CA ILE A 412 -12.26 12.97 7.82
C ILE A 412 -11.04 13.82 8.17
N LYS A 413 -10.21 14.17 7.19
CA LYS A 413 -9.03 15.03 7.38
C LYS A 413 -9.41 16.43 7.85
N LEU A 414 -10.44 17.00 7.24
CA LEU A 414 -10.97 18.31 7.62
C LEU A 414 -11.45 18.34 9.08
N GLY A 415 -12.27 17.38 9.50
CA GLY A 415 -12.74 17.28 10.89
C GLY A 415 -11.64 16.90 11.90
N SER A 416 -10.57 16.23 11.44
CA SER A 416 -9.40 15.96 12.28
C SER A 416 -8.60 17.22 12.58
N ARG A 417 -8.50 18.15 11.60
CA ARG A 417 -7.80 19.44 11.77
C ARG A 417 -8.66 20.51 12.42
N HIS A 418 -9.96 20.51 12.16
CA HIS A 418 -10.90 21.55 12.55
C HIS A 418 -11.99 20.95 13.44
N ALA A 419 -11.73 20.94 14.75
CA ALA A 419 -12.65 20.35 15.73
C ALA A 419 -14.02 21.01 15.74
N GLU A 420 -14.06 22.30 15.44
CA GLU A 420 -15.29 23.11 15.36
C GLU A 420 -16.22 22.69 14.23
N LEU A 421 -15.71 22.02 13.19
CA LEU A 421 -16.49 21.52 12.07
C LEU A 421 -17.00 20.08 12.24
N ARG A 422 -16.57 19.38 13.30
CA ARG A 422 -16.84 17.93 13.47
C ARG A 422 -18.33 17.61 13.47
N THR A 423 -19.14 18.39 14.14
CA THR A 423 -20.58 18.14 14.22
C THR A 423 -21.24 18.25 12.84
N GLU A 424 -20.91 19.27 12.05
CA GLU A 424 -21.43 19.40 10.69
C GLU A 424 -20.93 18.27 9.77
N ILE A 425 -19.63 17.93 9.87
CA ILE A 425 -19.04 16.83 9.10
C ILE A 425 -19.67 15.49 9.52
N ALA A 426 -19.91 15.27 10.80
CA ALA A 426 -20.56 14.08 11.31
C ALA A 426 -21.98 13.90 10.74
N GLU A 427 -22.75 14.98 10.63
CA GLU A 427 -24.07 14.95 9.99
C GLU A 427 -23.98 14.52 8.51
N ILE A 428 -23.02 15.08 7.77
CA ILE A 428 -22.77 14.72 6.36
C ILE A 428 -22.42 13.24 6.23
N LEU A 429 -21.48 12.77 7.04
CA LEU A 429 -21.01 11.38 7.02
C LEU A 429 -22.13 10.40 7.43
N ARG A 430 -22.89 10.71 8.49
CA ARG A 430 -24.07 9.92 8.91
C ARG A 430 -25.10 9.80 7.81
N LYS A 431 -25.47 10.93 7.21
CA LYS A 431 -26.48 10.95 6.14
C LYS A 431 -26.16 9.98 5.01
N ARG A 432 -24.87 9.79 4.71
CA ARG A 432 -24.46 8.85 3.67
C ARG A 432 -24.28 7.42 4.21
N ALA A 433 -23.61 7.26 5.34
CA ALA A 433 -23.28 5.95 5.86
C ALA A 433 -24.47 5.20 6.47
N GLU A 434 -25.49 5.90 6.94
CA GLU A 434 -26.74 5.31 7.48
C GLU A 434 -27.79 5.04 6.40
N ASP A 435 -27.59 5.49 5.17
CA ASP A 435 -28.48 5.17 4.05
C ASP A 435 -28.26 3.71 3.61
N PRO A 436 -29.22 2.79 3.81
CA PRO A 436 -29.07 1.39 3.41
C PRO A 436 -29.01 1.22 1.88
N GLY A 437 -29.49 2.20 1.12
CA GLY A 437 -29.43 2.22 -0.35
C GLY A 437 -28.09 2.62 -0.93
N TRP A 438 -27.20 3.19 -0.11
CA TRP A 438 -25.90 3.64 -0.58
C TRP A 438 -24.99 2.46 -0.98
N LYS A 439 -24.42 2.56 -2.19
CA LYS A 439 -23.47 1.59 -2.74
C LYS A 439 -22.30 2.31 -3.37
N ILE A 440 -21.11 1.83 -3.09
CA ILE A 440 -19.88 2.20 -3.80
C ILE A 440 -19.33 0.94 -4.45
N GLU A 441 -19.18 0.95 -5.76
CA GLU A 441 -18.62 -0.16 -6.53
C GLU A 441 -17.33 0.27 -7.20
N SER A 442 -16.23 -0.38 -6.83
CA SER A 442 -14.94 -0.21 -7.52
C SER A 442 -14.97 -0.97 -8.83
N ARG A 443 -14.64 -0.29 -9.93
CA ARG A 443 -14.41 -0.90 -11.23
C ARG A 443 -12.93 -0.84 -11.55
N LEU A 444 -12.25 -1.96 -11.45
CA LEU A 444 -10.91 -2.08 -11.98
C LEU A 444 -10.96 -2.21 -13.51
N LYS A 445 -10.09 -1.47 -14.19
CA LYS A 445 -10.05 -1.44 -15.65
C LYS A 445 -9.70 -2.82 -16.21
N GLY A 446 -10.61 -3.43 -16.95
CA GLY A 446 -10.31 -4.57 -17.81
C GLY A 446 -11.17 -5.80 -17.67
N THR A 447 -11.95 -5.96 -16.59
CA THR A 447 -12.86 -7.09 -16.44
C THR A 447 -14.10 -6.68 -15.66
N GLU A 448 -15.28 -7.11 -16.12
CA GLU A 448 -16.55 -6.93 -15.42
C GLU A 448 -16.59 -7.68 -14.07
N SER A 449 -15.71 -8.70 -13.93
CA SER A 449 -15.57 -9.49 -12.71
C SER A 449 -14.81 -8.78 -11.57
N ASP A 450 -14.14 -7.66 -11.85
CA ASP A 450 -13.41 -6.89 -10.85
C ASP A 450 -14.29 -5.85 -10.13
N PHE A 451 -15.60 -6.01 -10.16
CA PHE A 451 -16.53 -5.23 -9.36
C PHE A 451 -16.41 -5.64 -7.90
N LYS A 452 -15.90 -4.73 -7.09
CA LYS A 452 -15.91 -4.90 -5.65
C LYS A 452 -16.73 -3.82 -4.98
N ARG A 453 -17.63 -4.25 -4.13
CA ARG A 453 -18.39 -3.38 -3.29
C ARG A 453 -17.51 -2.83 -2.16
N MET A 454 -17.45 -1.52 -2.02
CA MET A 454 -16.57 -0.84 -1.06
C MET A 454 -17.32 -0.11 0.05
N ASP A 455 -18.64 0.07 -0.09
CA ASP A 455 -19.43 0.76 0.92
C ASP A 455 -19.33 0.13 2.33
N PRO A 456 -19.20 -1.20 2.55
CA PRO A 456 -19.04 -1.72 3.89
C PRO A 456 -17.75 -1.23 4.57
N VAL A 457 -16.64 -1.21 3.86
CA VAL A 457 -15.33 -0.74 4.38
C VAL A 457 -15.41 0.74 4.76
N PHE A 458 -15.98 1.57 3.89
CA PHE A 458 -16.12 3.00 4.17
C PHE A 458 -17.15 3.29 5.27
N ARG A 459 -18.23 2.51 5.39
CA ARG A 459 -19.17 2.62 6.53
C ARG A 459 -18.47 2.36 7.85
N VAL A 460 -17.69 1.29 7.93
CA VAL A 460 -16.91 0.95 9.13
C VAL A 460 -15.91 2.06 9.45
N ARG A 461 -15.21 2.58 8.44
CA ARG A 461 -14.26 3.69 8.63
C ARG A 461 -14.95 4.95 9.16
N ILE A 462 -16.10 5.31 8.61
CA ILE A 462 -16.92 6.43 9.10
C ILE A 462 -17.36 6.18 10.54
N ALA A 463 -17.85 4.99 10.86
CA ALA A 463 -18.27 4.63 12.22
C ALA A 463 -17.12 4.78 13.24
N ALA A 464 -15.93 4.29 12.90
CA ALA A 464 -14.75 4.42 13.74
C ALA A 464 -14.38 5.90 13.99
N VAL A 465 -14.45 6.73 12.96
CA VAL A 465 -14.15 8.17 13.07
C VAL A 465 -15.20 8.88 13.93
N LEU A 466 -16.49 8.66 13.67
CA LEU A 466 -17.57 9.25 14.46
C LEU A 466 -17.45 8.88 15.94
N LYS A 467 -17.20 7.62 16.24
CA LYS A 467 -16.95 7.15 17.61
C LYS A 467 -15.74 7.86 18.24
N SER A 468 -14.65 8.06 17.49
CA SER A 468 -13.47 8.78 18.00
C SER A 468 -13.74 10.27 18.27
N TRP A 469 -14.73 10.85 17.62
CA TRP A 469 -15.17 12.22 17.85
C TRP A 469 -16.25 12.35 18.92
N GLY A 470 -16.73 11.22 19.48
CA GLY A 470 -17.83 11.18 20.45
C GLY A 470 -19.22 11.39 19.84
N GLU A 471 -19.35 11.16 18.55
CA GLU A 471 -20.59 11.31 17.79
C GLU A 471 -21.34 9.98 17.70
N GLU A 472 -22.65 9.99 18.05
CA GLU A 472 -23.51 8.83 17.93
C GLU A 472 -23.89 8.55 16.46
N HIS A 473 -24.07 7.26 16.12
CA HIS A 473 -24.47 6.84 14.78
C HIS A 473 -25.24 5.49 14.80
N ARG A 474 -25.94 5.19 13.69
CA ARG A 474 -26.69 3.93 13.47
C ARG A 474 -26.16 3.13 12.29
N ILE A 475 -24.89 3.28 11.96
CA ILE A 475 -24.26 2.61 10.80
C ILE A 475 -24.36 1.09 10.90
N ALA A 476 -24.24 0.53 12.13
CA ALA A 476 -24.37 -0.91 12.33
C ALA A 476 -25.77 -1.43 11.94
N GLU A 477 -26.83 -0.64 12.16
CA GLU A 477 -28.20 -0.97 11.75
C GLU A 477 -28.32 -0.97 10.21
N ALA A 478 -27.75 0.04 9.56
CA ALA A 478 -27.71 0.11 8.09
C ALA A 478 -26.95 -1.06 7.44
N MET A 479 -26.02 -1.66 8.17
CA MET A 479 -25.24 -2.83 7.74
C MET A 479 -25.85 -4.18 8.14
N ALA A 480 -26.97 -4.21 8.84
CA ALA A 480 -27.51 -5.44 9.44
C ALA A 480 -27.87 -6.52 8.40
N GLU A 481 -28.43 -6.09 7.27
CA GLU A 481 -28.87 -7.00 6.19
C GLU A 481 -27.84 -7.13 5.05
N MET A 482 -26.65 -6.51 5.20
CA MET A 482 -25.63 -6.59 4.16
C MET A 482 -24.94 -7.96 4.17
N LYS A 483 -24.74 -8.53 2.99
CA LYS A 483 -23.85 -9.67 2.84
C LYS A 483 -22.41 -9.16 2.93
N LEU A 484 -21.79 -9.38 4.10
CA LEU A 484 -20.41 -8.99 4.39
C LEU A 484 -19.48 -10.20 4.18
N ASP A 485 -18.28 -9.95 3.63
CA ASP A 485 -17.22 -10.95 3.65
C ASP A 485 -16.63 -11.11 5.08
N ALA A 486 -15.72 -12.07 5.26
CA ALA A 486 -15.13 -12.35 6.57
C ALA A 486 -14.41 -11.15 7.15
N TYR A 487 -13.67 -10.43 6.30
CA TYR A 487 -12.92 -9.25 6.72
C TYR A 487 -13.83 -8.05 7.06
N GLU A 488 -14.85 -7.82 6.26
CA GLU A 488 -15.86 -6.79 6.53
C GLU A 488 -16.61 -7.05 7.83
N ARG A 489 -16.94 -8.32 8.14
CA ARG A 489 -17.50 -8.72 9.43
C ARG A 489 -16.55 -8.41 10.58
N PHE A 490 -15.28 -8.77 10.45
CA PHE A 490 -14.25 -8.47 11.44
C PHE A 490 -14.11 -6.97 11.69
N LEU A 491 -14.05 -6.16 10.65
CA LEU A 491 -13.98 -4.70 10.78
C LEU A 491 -15.23 -4.14 11.47
N LYS A 492 -16.41 -4.64 11.11
CA LYS A 492 -17.68 -4.24 11.75
C LYS A 492 -17.67 -4.52 13.24
N GLU A 493 -17.25 -5.72 13.66
CA GLU A 493 -17.15 -6.11 15.07
C GLU A 493 -16.14 -5.26 15.85
N ARG A 494 -15.06 -4.88 15.21
CA ARG A 494 -13.99 -4.10 15.84
C ARG A 494 -14.30 -2.62 15.95
N TRP A 495 -14.94 -2.02 14.94
CA TRP A 495 -15.01 -0.57 14.78
C TRP A 495 -16.44 0.03 14.79
N ALA A 496 -17.46 -0.70 14.41
CA ALA A 496 -18.86 -0.27 14.48
C ALA A 496 -19.52 -0.66 15.81
#